data_1bfb00c7bd5628938dec30859a2f5de6
#
_entry.id   1bfb00c7bd5628938dec30859a2f5de6
#
_cell.length_a   1.000
_cell.length_b   1.000
_cell.length_c   1.000
_cell.angle_alpha   90.00
_cell.angle_beta   90.00
_cell.angle_gamma   90.00
#
_symmetry.space_group_name_H-M   'P 1'
#
loop_
_entity.id
_entity.type
_entity.pdbx_description
1 polymer ?
#
loop_
_entity_poly.entity_id
_entity_poly.type
_entity_poly.pdbx_seq_one_letter_code
_entity_poly.pdbx_strand_id
1 'polypeptide(L)'
;MDAAIIPPIDRDLLKAELSRDKFLRKTNKAHNEIYIITHHNSPNVMQEIGRLREIAFRYYGGGTGKPVDLDEYDIMDNPYKQLIVWNPEAEEIIGGYRFICGPDIRFDENGEPILATSHLFHFSKKFIDEYLPYTFELGRSFVTLEYQSTLAGSKGIFALDNLWDGLGALSVADPSMKYFFGKVTMYDTYNTQARDMILYFMNLYFPDMEKLVWPKHALHITSDKRKLSRMFTGESFKADYRLLNTSVRKFGLNIPPLVNAYMSLSPQMKVFGTAVNETFGNVEETGILINKDEILEDKKKRHIESYLRDKPSKRFLGRLRQMINWSWRSK
;
A
#
# COMPACT_ATOMS: atom_id res chain seq x y z
N MET A 1 20.95 16.47 -7.78
CA MET A 1 20.30 16.19 -9.09
C MET A 1 19.94 14.73 -9.11
N ASP A 2 18.72 14.40 -9.52
CA ASP A 2 18.29 13.03 -9.64
C ASP A 2 19.05 12.31 -10.76
N ALA A 3 19.39 11.04 -10.54
CA ALA A 3 20.00 10.22 -11.55
C ALA A 3 19.00 9.92 -12.69
N ALA A 4 19.53 9.68 -13.91
CA ALA A 4 18.70 9.24 -15.01
C ALA A 4 18.10 7.86 -14.70
N ILE A 5 16.81 7.70 -14.97
CA ILE A 5 16.10 6.44 -14.80
C ILE A 5 16.56 5.47 -15.92
N ILE A 6 16.69 4.18 -15.61
CA ILE A 6 17.06 3.16 -16.58
C ILE A 6 16.05 3.07 -17.74
N PRO A 7 16.45 2.58 -18.93
CA PRO A 7 15.51 2.28 -20.00
C PRO A 7 14.55 1.14 -19.59
N PRO A 8 13.38 1.02 -20.28
CA PRO A 8 12.47 -0.11 -20.09
C PRO A 8 13.17 -1.47 -20.29
N ILE A 9 12.81 -2.42 -19.45
CA ILE A 9 13.26 -3.80 -19.60
C ILE A 9 12.52 -4.46 -20.76
N ASP A 10 13.22 -5.32 -21.52
CA ASP A 10 12.65 -6.06 -22.64
C ASP A 10 11.42 -6.89 -22.21
N ARG A 11 10.32 -6.77 -22.97
CA ARG A 11 9.03 -7.41 -22.65
C ARG A 11 9.11 -8.93 -22.69
N ASP A 12 9.95 -9.51 -23.55
CA ASP A 12 10.10 -10.97 -23.61
C ASP A 12 10.78 -11.51 -22.36
N LEU A 13 11.73 -10.77 -21.77
CA LEU A 13 12.32 -11.10 -20.47
C LEU A 13 11.28 -11.04 -19.35
N LEU A 14 10.40 -10.02 -19.35
CA LEU A 14 9.33 -9.92 -18.35
C LEU A 14 8.36 -11.10 -18.47
N LYS A 15 7.90 -11.41 -19.68
CA LYS A 15 6.98 -12.54 -19.93
C LYS A 15 7.59 -13.88 -19.53
N ALA A 16 8.87 -14.10 -19.79
CA ALA A 16 9.57 -15.32 -19.43
C ALA A 16 9.61 -15.55 -17.91
N GLU A 17 9.67 -14.46 -17.13
CA GLU A 17 9.68 -14.52 -15.67
C GLU A 17 8.27 -14.58 -15.05
N LEU A 18 7.21 -14.19 -15.75
CA LEU A 18 5.82 -14.23 -15.28
C LEU A 18 5.18 -15.60 -15.54
N SER A 19 5.77 -16.64 -14.97
CA SER A 19 5.36 -18.02 -15.15
C SER A 19 4.13 -18.40 -14.28
N ARG A 20 3.46 -19.50 -14.64
CA ARG A 20 2.21 -19.94 -14.01
C ARG A 20 2.33 -20.27 -12.52
N ASP A 21 3.48 -20.64 -12.04
CA ASP A 21 3.73 -20.92 -10.63
C ASP A 21 3.70 -19.65 -9.76
N LYS A 22 3.90 -18.47 -10.36
CA LYS A 22 3.84 -17.15 -9.71
C LYS A 22 2.47 -16.49 -9.86
N PHE A 23 1.60 -17.03 -10.73
CA PHE A 23 0.28 -16.50 -11.00
C PHE A 23 -0.65 -16.66 -9.79
N LEU A 24 -1.29 -15.57 -9.37
CA LEU A 24 -2.23 -15.54 -8.26
C LEU A 24 -3.67 -15.69 -8.75
N ARG A 25 -4.13 -14.79 -9.60
CA ARG A 25 -5.49 -14.78 -10.17
C ARG A 25 -5.61 -13.81 -11.35
N LYS A 26 -6.73 -13.89 -12.07
CA LYS A 26 -7.18 -12.77 -12.92
C LYS A 26 -7.92 -11.73 -12.09
N THR A 27 -7.89 -10.49 -12.54
CA THR A 27 -8.64 -9.39 -11.91
C THR A 27 -10.14 -9.51 -12.26
N ASN A 28 -10.99 -8.95 -11.40
CA ASN A 28 -12.44 -8.94 -11.62
C ASN A 28 -12.84 -8.06 -12.83
N LYS A 29 -12.03 -7.06 -13.14
CA LYS A 29 -12.26 -6.12 -14.25
C LYS A 29 -11.03 -6.06 -15.15
N ALA A 30 -11.27 -5.90 -16.44
CA ALA A 30 -10.24 -5.84 -17.49
C ALA A 30 -9.44 -7.12 -17.72
N HIS A 31 -9.72 -8.22 -16.99
CA HIS A 31 -9.08 -9.53 -17.15
C HIS A 31 -7.54 -9.53 -17.08
N ASN A 32 -6.97 -8.54 -16.38
CA ASN A 32 -5.55 -8.49 -16.12
C ASN A 32 -5.13 -9.64 -15.21
N GLU A 33 -3.84 -9.90 -15.15
CA GLU A 33 -3.27 -10.99 -14.39
C GLU A 33 -2.51 -10.48 -13.17
N ILE A 34 -2.65 -11.14 -12.03
CA ILE A 34 -1.95 -10.80 -10.81
C ILE A 34 -0.90 -11.86 -10.53
N TYR A 35 0.33 -11.42 -10.28
CA TYR A 35 1.47 -12.26 -9.95
C TYR A 35 2.08 -11.89 -8.61
N ILE A 36 2.71 -12.85 -7.94
CA ILE A 36 3.57 -12.64 -6.77
C ILE A 36 4.98 -13.07 -7.15
N ILE A 37 5.91 -12.14 -7.07
CA ILE A 37 7.32 -12.35 -7.41
C ILE A 37 8.26 -11.85 -6.29
N THR A 38 9.52 -12.24 -6.39
CA THR A 38 10.63 -11.69 -5.60
C THR A 38 11.81 -11.38 -6.51
N HIS A 39 12.76 -10.62 -6.01
CA HIS A 39 14.03 -10.38 -6.70
C HIS A 39 14.73 -11.68 -7.13
N HIS A 40 14.68 -12.73 -6.28
CA HIS A 40 15.37 -14.00 -6.53
C HIS A 40 14.78 -14.81 -7.68
N ASN A 41 13.46 -14.70 -7.92
CA ASN A 41 12.79 -15.53 -8.93
C ASN A 41 12.34 -14.77 -10.17
N SER A 42 12.46 -13.44 -10.19
CA SER A 42 12.06 -12.57 -11.29
C SER A 42 12.88 -11.27 -11.30
N PRO A 43 14.21 -11.37 -11.51
CA PRO A 43 15.10 -10.21 -11.42
C PRO A 43 14.80 -9.13 -12.47
N ASN A 44 14.42 -9.49 -13.69
CA ASN A 44 14.07 -8.53 -14.73
C ASN A 44 12.75 -7.81 -14.43
N VAL A 45 11.73 -8.54 -13.98
CA VAL A 45 10.46 -7.95 -13.53
C VAL A 45 10.72 -7.02 -12.34
N MET A 46 11.63 -7.38 -11.43
CA MET A 46 11.97 -6.54 -10.29
C MET A 46 12.65 -5.23 -10.71
N GLN A 47 13.54 -5.25 -11.69
CA GLN A 47 14.16 -4.05 -12.26
C GLN A 47 13.10 -3.14 -12.91
N GLU A 48 12.17 -3.72 -13.68
CA GLU A 48 11.08 -2.95 -14.29
C GLU A 48 10.15 -2.34 -13.24
N ILE A 49 9.82 -3.07 -12.17
CA ILE A 49 9.07 -2.53 -11.02
C ILE A 49 9.80 -1.32 -10.43
N GLY A 50 11.10 -1.43 -10.17
CA GLY A 50 11.91 -0.34 -9.63
C GLY A 50 11.93 0.89 -10.55
N ARG A 51 12.03 0.66 -11.87
CA ARG A 51 11.93 1.73 -12.88
C ARG A 51 10.57 2.43 -12.85
N LEU A 52 9.48 1.66 -12.87
CA LEU A 52 8.11 2.20 -12.89
C LEU A 52 7.75 2.91 -11.60
N ARG A 53 8.22 2.41 -10.44
CA ARG A 53 8.08 3.07 -9.14
C ARG A 53 8.77 4.43 -9.15
N GLU A 54 10.02 4.49 -9.57
CA GLU A 54 10.77 5.74 -9.58
C GLU A 54 10.12 6.78 -10.50
N ILE A 55 9.64 6.38 -11.69
CA ILE A 55 8.88 7.24 -12.59
C ILE A 55 7.61 7.77 -11.89
N ALA A 56 6.80 6.86 -11.35
CA ALA A 56 5.51 7.21 -10.77
C ALA A 56 5.63 8.11 -9.54
N PHE A 57 6.59 7.83 -8.65
CA PHE A 57 6.79 8.61 -7.43
C PHE A 57 7.46 9.95 -7.72
N ARG A 58 8.51 9.98 -8.55
CA ARG A 58 9.23 11.21 -8.92
C ARG A 58 8.33 12.22 -9.63
N TYR A 59 7.37 11.74 -10.41
CA TYR A 59 6.40 12.60 -11.10
C TYR A 59 5.61 13.51 -10.13
N TYR A 60 5.37 13.05 -8.90
CA TYR A 60 4.66 13.79 -7.87
C TYR A 60 5.57 14.43 -6.82
N GLY A 61 6.88 14.38 -6.98
CA GLY A 61 7.85 14.97 -6.05
C GLY A 61 8.36 14.03 -4.96
N GLY A 62 8.02 12.73 -5.05
CA GLY A 62 8.63 11.67 -4.22
C GLY A 62 9.75 10.96 -4.96
N GLY A 63 10.01 9.71 -4.55
CA GLY A 63 11.02 8.86 -5.19
C GLY A 63 12.37 8.91 -4.48
N THR A 64 13.28 8.06 -4.95
CA THR A 64 14.60 7.90 -4.34
C THR A 64 15.67 8.77 -4.97
N GLY A 65 15.40 9.37 -6.14
CA GLY A 65 16.39 10.05 -6.97
C GLY A 65 17.39 9.12 -7.66
N LYS A 66 17.23 7.79 -7.50
CA LYS A 66 18.10 6.75 -8.07
C LYS A 66 17.62 6.31 -9.46
N PRO A 67 18.43 5.59 -10.24
CA PRO A 67 18.01 5.04 -11.52
C PRO A 67 16.83 4.08 -11.44
N VAL A 68 16.63 3.43 -10.28
CA VAL A 68 15.53 2.53 -9.93
C VAL A 68 15.19 2.65 -8.45
N ASP A 69 13.92 2.57 -8.09
CA ASP A 69 13.47 2.48 -6.68
C ASP A 69 13.51 1.02 -6.20
N LEU A 70 14.70 0.58 -5.87
CA LEU A 70 14.97 -0.68 -5.18
C LEU A 70 15.79 -0.41 -3.93
N ASP A 71 15.40 -1.02 -2.81
CA ASP A 71 16.08 -0.91 -1.52
C ASP A 71 16.46 -2.28 -0.94
N GLU A 72 17.08 -2.30 0.23
CA GLU A 72 17.48 -3.54 0.90
C GLU A 72 16.31 -4.50 1.14
N TYR A 73 15.12 -4.00 1.41
CA TYR A 73 13.94 -4.82 1.64
C TYR A 73 13.47 -5.57 0.38
N ASP A 74 13.81 -5.05 -0.79
CA ASP A 74 13.49 -5.69 -2.07
C ASP A 74 14.48 -6.81 -2.43
N ILE A 75 15.73 -6.76 -1.92
CA ILE A 75 16.85 -7.62 -2.38
C ILE A 75 17.49 -8.49 -1.29
N MET A 76 17.17 -8.31 0.00
CA MET A 76 17.69 -9.12 1.10
C MET A 76 17.36 -10.62 0.94
N ASP A 77 17.98 -11.52 1.71
CA ASP A 77 17.77 -12.97 1.63
C ASP A 77 16.31 -13.40 1.78
N ASN A 78 15.56 -12.73 2.66
CA ASN A 78 14.11 -12.89 2.82
C ASN A 78 13.40 -11.60 2.41
N PRO A 79 13.31 -11.30 1.10
CA PRO A 79 12.84 -10.01 0.64
C PRO A 79 11.34 -9.86 0.74
N TYR A 80 10.89 -8.62 0.73
CA TYR A 80 9.49 -8.33 0.45
C TYR A 80 9.08 -8.94 -0.89
N LYS A 81 7.92 -9.53 -0.91
CA LYS A 81 7.29 -10.00 -2.13
C LYS A 81 6.62 -8.85 -2.85
N GLN A 82 6.60 -8.93 -4.17
CA GLN A 82 5.91 -7.96 -5.02
C GLN A 82 4.62 -8.59 -5.54
N LEU A 83 3.50 -7.94 -5.28
CA LEU A 83 2.25 -8.22 -5.96
C LEU A 83 2.12 -7.22 -7.10
N ILE A 84 2.04 -7.72 -8.32
CA ILE A 84 1.91 -6.89 -9.52
C ILE A 84 0.66 -7.24 -10.30
N VAL A 85 0.11 -6.24 -10.97
CA VAL A 85 -0.95 -6.39 -11.97
C VAL A 85 -0.33 -6.23 -13.35
N TRP A 86 -0.45 -7.28 -14.15
CA TRP A 86 0.05 -7.38 -15.52
C TRP A 86 -1.09 -7.32 -16.52
N ASN A 87 -0.97 -6.48 -17.54
CA ASN A 87 -1.87 -6.48 -18.69
C ASN A 87 -1.29 -7.39 -19.78
N PRO A 88 -1.88 -8.57 -20.04
CA PRO A 88 -1.34 -9.52 -21.00
C PRO A 88 -1.51 -9.07 -22.46
N GLU A 89 -2.47 -8.17 -22.76
CA GLU A 89 -2.67 -7.66 -24.11
C GLU A 89 -1.68 -6.57 -24.48
N ALA A 90 -1.40 -5.65 -23.55
CA ALA A 90 -0.43 -4.57 -23.74
C ALA A 90 1.00 -5.00 -23.40
N GLU A 91 1.16 -6.15 -22.73
CA GLU A 91 2.43 -6.65 -22.20
C GLU A 91 3.12 -5.64 -21.27
N GLU A 92 2.34 -5.10 -20.29
CA GLU A 92 2.78 -4.02 -19.40
C GLU A 92 2.37 -4.27 -17.96
N ILE A 93 3.20 -3.79 -17.01
CA ILE A 93 2.85 -3.72 -15.60
C ILE A 93 1.96 -2.50 -15.38
N ILE A 94 0.72 -2.71 -14.91
CA ILE A 94 -0.22 -1.65 -14.59
C ILE A 94 0.12 -0.98 -13.26
N GLY A 95 0.58 -1.76 -12.29
CA GLY A 95 0.92 -1.29 -10.96
C GLY A 95 1.20 -2.45 -10.03
N GLY A 96 1.43 -2.14 -8.77
CA GLY A 96 1.74 -3.15 -7.76
C GLY A 96 1.98 -2.54 -6.38
N TYR A 97 2.35 -3.39 -5.46
CA TYR A 97 2.88 -3.05 -4.15
C TYR A 97 3.74 -4.19 -3.62
N ARG A 98 4.61 -3.86 -2.68
CA ARG A 98 5.36 -4.89 -1.95
C ARG A 98 4.69 -5.23 -0.64
N PHE A 99 4.92 -6.44 -0.15
CA PHE A 99 4.40 -6.88 1.13
C PHE A 99 5.32 -7.90 1.80
N ILE A 100 5.24 -7.96 3.13
CA ILE A 100 5.82 -9.03 3.95
C ILE A 100 4.78 -9.53 4.93
N CYS A 101 4.82 -10.85 5.26
CA CYS A 101 3.94 -11.43 6.26
C CYS A 101 4.57 -11.34 7.65
N GLY A 102 3.76 -11.15 8.68
CA GLY A 102 4.21 -11.11 10.06
C GLY A 102 5.16 -12.23 10.46
N PRO A 103 4.86 -13.52 10.16
CA PRO A 103 5.75 -14.65 10.48
C PRO A 103 7.11 -14.62 9.76
N ASP A 104 7.24 -13.84 8.68
CA ASP A 104 8.48 -13.71 7.91
C ASP A 104 9.34 -12.52 8.36
N ILE A 105 8.82 -11.66 9.24
CA ILE A 105 9.51 -10.47 9.73
C ILE A 105 10.64 -10.89 10.66
N ARG A 106 11.83 -10.38 10.38
CA ARG A 106 13.00 -10.53 11.25
C ARG A 106 13.10 -9.38 12.24
N PHE A 107 13.82 -9.60 13.31
CA PHE A 107 14.09 -8.61 14.34
C PHE A 107 15.58 -8.35 14.41
N ASP A 108 15.93 -7.13 14.73
CA ASP A 108 17.31 -6.75 14.98
C ASP A 108 17.79 -7.22 16.38
N GLU A 109 19.04 -6.91 16.73
CA GLU A 109 19.65 -7.24 18.01
C GLU A 109 18.97 -6.60 19.23
N ASN A 110 18.22 -5.52 19.03
CA ASN A 110 17.45 -4.80 20.05
C ASN A 110 16.01 -5.31 20.17
N GLY A 111 15.62 -6.28 19.35
CA GLY A 111 14.26 -6.79 19.30
C GLY A 111 13.27 -5.90 18.51
N GLU A 112 13.78 -4.95 17.73
CA GLU A 112 12.94 -4.11 16.86
C GLU A 112 12.68 -4.80 15.51
N PRO A 113 11.46 -4.73 14.99
CA PRO A 113 11.14 -5.38 13.72
C PRO A 113 11.85 -4.71 12.54
N ILE A 114 12.43 -5.51 11.66
CA ILE A 114 13.09 -5.05 10.43
C ILE A 114 12.02 -4.87 9.35
N LEU A 115 11.42 -3.69 9.31
CA LEU A 115 10.35 -3.31 8.40
C LEU A 115 10.70 -2.06 7.59
N ALA A 116 10.10 -1.94 6.40
CA ALA A 116 10.24 -0.73 5.60
C ALA A 116 9.62 0.51 6.27
N THR A 117 8.80 0.33 7.29
CA THR A 117 8.24 1.42 8.12
C THR A 117 9.06 1.71 9.37
N SER A 118 10.02 0.85 9.76
CA SER A 118 10.79 0.98 11.01
C SER A 118 11.66 2.23 11.07
N HIS A 119 12.06 2.81 9.94
CA HIS A 119 12.81 4.06 9.94
C HIS A 119 11.95 5.29 10.31
N LEU A 120 10.61 5.19 10.17
CA LEU A 120 9.67 6.29 10.43
C LEU A 120 8.89 6.15 11.73
N PHE A 121 8.66 4.92 12.20
CA PHE A 121 7.77 4.65 13.31
C PHE A 121 8.43 3.84 14.43
N HIS A 122 7.96 4.09 15.65
CA HIS A 122 8.15 3.23 16.81
C HIS A 122 6.96 2.28 16.94
N PHE A 123 7.22 1.08 17.44
CA PHE A 123 6.22 0.04 17.67
C PHE A 123 6.12 -0.28 19.16
N SER A 124 4.91 -0.34 19.70
CA SER A 124 4.72 -0.80 21.07
C SER A 124 4.96 -2.31 21.16
N LYS A 125 5.34 -2.77 22.36
CA LYS A 125 5.44 -4.21 22.63
C LYS A 125 4.12 -4.93 22.31
N LYS A 126 2.98 -4.29 22.61
CA LYS A 126 1.66 -4.85 22.27
C LYS A 126 1.48 -5.03 20.77
N PHE A 127 1.91 -4.06 19.96
CA PHE A 127 1.85 -4.20 18.49
C PHE A 127 2.72 -5.37 18.02
N ILE A 128 3.95 -5.46 18.51
CA ILE A 128 4.90 -6.50 18.13
C ILE A 128 4.40 -7.89 18.50
N ASP A 129 3.84 -8.07 19.71
CA ASP A 129 3.45 -9.37 20.22
C ASP A 129 2.06 -9.84 19.74
N GLU A 130 1.09 -8.92 19.62
CA GLU A 130 -0.32 -9.28 19.41
C GLU A 130 -0.84 -8.98 18.00
N TYR A 131 -0.26 -8.00 17.29
CA TYR A 131 -0.72 -7.56 15.97
C TYR A 131 0.21 -8.00 14.85
N LEU A 132 1.50 -7.74 14.98
CA LEU A 132 2.50 -7.94 13.94
C LEU A 132 2.54 -9.38 13.40
N PRO A 133 2.44 -10.45 14.24
CA PRO A 133 2.43 -11.83 13.76
C PRO A 133 1.27 -12.17 12.82
N TYR A 134 0.19 -11.38 12.86
CA TYR A 134 -1.02 -11.57 12.05
C TYR A 134 -1.19 -10.47 10.99
N THR A 135 -0.11 -9.80 10.62
CA THR A 135 -0.14 -8.60 9.77
C THR A 135 0.54 -8.84 8.43
N PHE A 136 -0.08 -8.35 7.35
CA PHE A 136 0.63 -8.02 6.11
C PHE A 136 1.12 -6.57 6.21
N GLU A 137 2.43 -6.32 6.23
CA GLU A 137 2.93 -4.98 6.01
C GLU A 137 3.01 -4.72 4.51
N LEU A 138 2.42 -3.59 4.08
CA LEU A 138 2.30 -3.17 2.69
C LEU A 138 3.11 -1.89 2.45
N GLY A 139 3.77 -1.82 1.30
CA GLY A 139 4.52 -0.62 0.93
C GLY A 139 4.68 -0.45 -0.57
N ARG A 140 5.24 0.68 -0.97
CA ARG A 140 5.54 0.99 -2.39
C ARG A 140 4.36 0.74 -3.33
N SER A 141 3.14 1.08 -2.90
CA SER A 141 1.96 1.01 -3.76
C SER A 141 2.07 2.03 -4.89
N PHE A 142 2.00 1.58 -6.13
CA PHE A 142 2.07 2.44 -7.30
C PHE A 142 1.12 1.98 -8.40
N VAL A 143 0.71 2.93 -9.21
CA VAL A 143 0.08 2.72 -10.52
C VAL A 143 0.99 3.39 -11.55
N THR A 144 1.31 2.70 -12.62
CA THR A 144 2.10 3.24 -13.73
C THR A 144 1.42 4.49 -14.31
N LEU A 145 2.17 5.53 -14.65
CA LEU A 145 1.60 6.85 -15.02
C LEU A 145 0.57 6.75 -16.14
N GLU A 146 0.82 5.90 -17.13
CA GLU A 146 -0.07 5.67 -18.27
C GLU A 146 -1.44 5.09 -17.87
N TYR A 147 -1.55 4.52 -16.66
CA TYR A 147 -2.76 3.95 -16.09
C TYR A 147 -3.35 4.79 -14.95
N GLN A 148 -2.82 5.95 -14.65
CA GLN A 148 -3.41 6.86 -13.67
C GLN A 148 -4.58 7.64 -14.28
N SER A 149 -5.69 7.76 -13.54
CA SER A 149 -6.96 8.30 -14.02
C SER A 149 -6.89 9.68 -14.68
N THR A 150 -5.93 10.51 -14.29
CA THR A 150 -5.71 11.84 -14.85
C THR A 150 -5.09 11.82 -16.25
N LEU A 151 -4.34 10.78 -16.58
CA LEU A 151 -3.59 10.64 -17.84
C LEU A 151 -4.14 9.52 -18.75
N ALA A 152 -4.79 8.52 -18.16
CA ALA A 152 -5.13 7.26 -18.81
C ALA A 152 -6.51 7.19 -19.48
N GLY A 153 -7.38 8.19 -19.27
CA GLY A 153 -8.75 8.09 -19.74
C GLY A 153 -9.44 6.78 -19.28
N SER A 154 -9.94 6.00 -20.22
CA SER A 154 -10.63 4.73 -19.91
C SER A 154 -9.69 3.61 -19.39
N LYS A 155 -8.40 3.62 -19.72
CA LYS A 155 -7.45 2.58 -19.32
C LYS A 155 -7.19 2.55 -17.81
N GLY A 156 -7.21 3.70 -17.14
CA GLY A 156 -6.90 3.84 -15.72
C GLY A 156 -8.05 3.51 -14.75
N ILE A 157 -9.28 3.38 -15.26
CA ILE A 157 -10.48 3.27 -14.41
C ILE A 157 -10.42 2.10 -13.42
N PHE A 158 -9.76 1.01 -13.79
CA PHE A 158 -9.72 -0.21 -12.99
C PHE A 158 -8.36 -0.47 -12.32
N ALA A 159 -7.34 0.36 -12.53
CA ALA A 159 -6.00 0.08 -12.06
C ALA A 159 -5.94 -0.09 -10.52
N LEU A 160 -6.50 0.85 -9.78
CA LEU A 160 -6.56 0.77 -8.31
C LEU A 160 -7.45 -0.38 -7.83
N ASP A 161 -8.56 -0.63 -8.51
CA ASP A 161 -9.48 -1.73 -8.22
C ASP A 161 -8.79 -3.10 -8.38
N ASN A 162 -7.97 -3.24 -9.41
CA ASN A 162 -7.19 -4.46 -9.64
C ASN A 162 -6.16 -4.73 -8.55
N LEU A 163 -5.56 -3.68 -7.97
CA LEU A 163 -4.67 -3.81 -6.80
C LEU A 163 -5.42 -4.34 -5.57
N TRP A 164 -6.66 -3.88 -5.35
CA TRP A 164 -7.53 -4.39 -4.28
C TRP A 164 -7.93 -5.86 -4.48
N ASP A 165 -8.11 -6.31 -5.71
CA ASP A 165 -8.35 -7.73 -6.02
C ASP A 165 -7.17 -8.60 -5.57
N GLY A 166 -5.95 -8.07 -5.66
CA GLY A 166 -4.74 -8.73 -5.14
C GLY A 166 -4.75 -8.87 -3.62
N LEU A 167 -5.09 -7.80 -2.88
CA LEU A 167 -5.22 -7.84 -1.41
C LEU A 167 -6.31 -8.81 -0.97
N GLY A 168 -7.43 -8.84 -1.67
CA GLY A 168 -8.50 -9.81 -1.43
C GLY A 168 -8.01 -11.25 -1.58
N ALA A 169 -7.22 -11.52 -2.62
CA ALA A 169 -6.65 -12.85 -2.85
C ALA A 169 -5.61 -13.25 -1.76
N LEU A 170 -4.76 -12.32 -1.29
CA LEU A 170 -3.86 -12.56 -0.15
C LEU A 170 -4.63 -12.94 1.12
N SER A 171 -5.74 -12.24 1.41
CA SER A 171 -6.59 -12.52 2.57
C SER A 171 -7.20 -13.91 2.57
N VAL A 172 -7.53 -14.43 1.37
CA VAL A 172 -8.07 -15.80 1.20
C VAL A 172 -6.95 -16.85 1.24
N ALA A 173 -5.80 -16.54 0.66
CA ALA A 173 -4.67 -17.46 0.61
C ALA A 173 -4.08 -17.74 2.00
N ASP A 174 -4.04 -16.73 2.87
CA ASP A 174 -3.66 -16.90 4.27
C ASP A 174 -4.71 -16.30 5.22
N PRO A 175 -5.70 -17.11 5.64
CA PRO A 175 -6.75 -16.66 6.56
C PRO A 175 -6.23 -16.30 7.97
N SER A 176 -5.04 -16.75 8.37
CA SER A 176 -4.45 -16.43 9.67
C SER A 176 -4.04 -14.96 9.78
N MET A 177 -3.72 -14.31 8.66
CA MET A 177 -3.44 -12.88 8.62
C MET A 177 -4.74 -12.09 8.82
N LYS A 178 -4.74 -11.18 9.79
CA LYS A 178 -5.91 -10.40 10.22
C LYS A 178 -5.82 -8.94 9.84
N TYR A 179 -4.60 -8.41 9.71
CA TYR A 179 -4.36 -6.98 9.58
C TYR A 179 -3.60 -6.66 8.32
N PHE A 180 -3.89 -5.49 7.77
CA PHE A 180 -3.08 -4.78 6.80
C PHE A 180 -2.49 -3.56 7.48
N PHE A 181 -1.17 -3.47 7.53
CA PHE A 181 -0.41 -2.34 8.05
C PHE A 181 0.41 -1.69 6.95
N GLY A 182 0.54 -0.39 6.98
CA GLY A 182 1.37 0.34 6.03
C GLY A 182 1.26 1.82 6.23
N LYS A 183 1.65 2.56 5.21
CA LYS A 183 1.62 4.02 5.22
C LYS A 183 1.01 4.57 3.95
N VAL A 184 0.29 5.67 4.07
CA VAL A 184 -0.25 6.43 2.95
C VAL A 184 0.49 7.75 2.83
N THR A 185 0.87 8.09 1.61
CA THR A 185 1.73 9.22 1.31
C THR A 185 0.92 10.44 0.85
N MET A 186 1.26 11.61 1.38
CA MET A 186 0.96 12.91 0.80
C MET A 186 2.27 13.60 0.41
N TYR A 187 2.28 14.26 -0.74
CA TYR A 187 3.46 14.95 -1.23
C TYR A 187 3.56 16.34 -0.61
N ASP A 188 4.78 16.84 -0.40
CA ASP A 188 5.06 18.15 0.21
C ASP A 188 4.52 19.32 -0.62
N THR A 189 4.33 19.11 -1.92
CA THR A 189 3.68 20.06 -2.84
C THR A 189 2.18 20.24 -2.57
N TYR A 190 1.58 19.39 -1.74
CA TYR A 190 0.16 19.49 -1.41
C TYR A 190 -0.09 20.67 -0.46
N ASN A 191 -1.17 21.43 -0.71
CA ASN A 191 -1.47 22.63 0.10
C ASN A 191 -1.56 22.30 1.60
N THR A 192 -0.77 22.98 2.42
CA THR A 192 -0.63 22.72 3.86
C THR A 192 -1.96 22.81 4.63
N GLN A 193 -2.85 23.75 4.31
CA GLN A 193 -4.14 23.87 4.99
C GLN A 193 -5.08 22.71 4.61
N ALA A 194 -5.09 22.32 3.35
CA ALA A 194 -5.85 21.16 2.89
C ALA A 194 -5.32 19.86 3.51
N ARG A 195 -3.99 19.69 3.59
CA ARG A 195 -3.31 18.61 4.28
C ARG A 195 -3.71 18.56 5.76
N ASP A 196 -3.60 19.67 6.46
CA ASP A 196 -3.90 19.75 7.89
C ASP A 196 -5.36 19.39 8.20
N MET A 197 -6.30 19.77 7.32
CA MET A 197 -7.70 19.35 7.43
C MET A 197 -7.86 17.83 7.29
N ILE A 198 -7.17 17.23 6.32
CA ILE A 198 -7.20 15.78 6.10
C ILE A 198 -6.62 15.05 7.31
N LEU A 199 -5.44 15.45 7.79
CA LEU A 199 -4.78 14.83 8.94
C LEU A 199 -5.60 14.98 10.22
N TYR A 200 -6.18 16.17 10.45
CA TYR A 200 -7.07 16.40 11.61
C TYR A 200 -8.28 15.48 11.55
N PHE A 201 -8.95 15.39 10.39
CA PHE A 201 -10.09 14.52 10.18
C PHE A 201 -9.73 13.03 10.41
N MET A 202 -8.61 12.59 9.86
CA MET A 202 -8.15 11.20 10.05
C MET A 202 -7.88 10.89 11.54
N ASN A 203 -7.21 11.78 12.26
CA ASN A 203 -6.95 11.60 13.67
C ASN A 203 -8.23 11.67 14.55
N LEU A 204 -9.24 12.42 14.12
CA LEU A 204 -10.53 12.53 14.83
C LEU A 204 -11.36 11.25 14.70
N TYR A 205 -11.41 10.67 13.50
CA TYR A 205 -12.31 9.54 13.23
C TYR A 205 -11.64 8.16 13.34
N PHE A 206 -10.32 8.10 13.26
CA PHE A 206 -9.57 6.85 13.25
C PHE A 206 -8.42 6.84 14.29
N PRO A 207 -8.65 7.29 15.54
CA PRO A 207 -7.56 7.39 16.51
C PRO A 207 -7.03 6.02 16.93
N ASP A 208 -5.73 5.92 17.15
CA ASP A 208 -5.12 4.78 17.82
C ASP A 208 -5.22 4.96 19.35
N MET A 209 -6.30 4.49 19.94
CA MET A 209 -6.52 4.57 21.39
C MET A 209 -5.61 3.64 22.20
N GLU A 210 -4.96 2.68 21.53
CA GLU A 210 -4.11 1.69 22.18
C GLU A 210 -2.62 2.07 22.18
N LYS A 211 -2.25 3.15 21.48
CA LYS A 211 -0.86 3.59 21.29
C LYS A 211 0.03 2.47 20.76
N LEU A 212 -0.44 1.84 19.67
CA LEU A 212 0.24 0.69 19.07
C LEU A 212 1.50 1.10 18.31
N VAL A 213 1.42 2.19 17.54
CA VAL A 213 2.48 2.71 16.68
C VAL A 213 2.47 4.23 16.72
N TRP A 214 3.65 4.86 16.65
CA TRP A 214 3.75 6.34 16.60
C TRP A 214 4.98 6.79 15.81
N PRO A 215 4.94 7.99 15.18
CA PRO A 215 6.07 8.50 14.41
C PRO A 215 7.30 8.77 15.29
N LYS A 216 8.50 8.46 14.78
CA LYS A 216 9.78 8.87 15.40
C LYS A 216 9.93 10.40 15.38
N HIS A 217 9.58 11.02 14.26
CA HIS A 217 9.56 12.47 14.07
C HIS A 217 8.17 12.86 13.56
N ALA A 218 7.28 13.22 14.48
CA ALA A 218 5.89 13.52 14.16
C ALA A 218 5.75 14.83 13.39
N LEU A 219 5.02 14.79 12.27
CA LEU A 219 4.57 15.97 11.57
C LEU A 219 3.48 16.68 12.41
N HIS A 220 3.65 17.96 12.66
CA HIS A 220 2.68 18.76 13.39
C HIS A 220 1.73 19.50 12.47
N ILE A 221 0.44 19.48 12.80
CA ILE A 221 -0.57 20.32 12.17
C ILE A 221 -0.28 21.77 12.55
N THR A 222 -0.09 22.62 11.54
CA THR A 222 0.22 24.06 11.71
C THR A 222 -1.02 24.95 11.70
N SER A 223 -2.13 24.45 11.14
CA SER A 223 -3.42 25.14 11.13
C SER A 223 -4.02 25.25 12.54
N ASP A 224 -4.81 26.31 12.78
CA ASP A 224 -5.45 26.56 14.06
C ASP A 224 -6.38 25.40 14.46
N LYS A 225 -5.98 24.63 15.47
CA LYS A 225 -6.73 23.48 15.98
C LYS A 225 -8.13 23.85 16.47
N ARG A 226 -8.34 25.08 17.01
CA ARG A 226 -9.66 25.55 17.44
C ARG A 226 -10.61 25.74 16.25
N LYS A 227 -10.08 26.22 15.11
CA LYS A 227 -10.87 26.33 13.87
C LYS A 227 -11.22 24.95 13.35
N LEU A 228 -10.26 24.03 13.33
CA LEU A 228 -10.48 22.64 12.87
C LEU A 228 -11.49 21.91 13.76
N SER A 229 -11.43 22.06 15.10
CA SER A 229 -12.38 21.42 16.02
C SER A 229 -13.81 21.98 15.92
N ARG A 230 -13.96 23.26 15.56
CA ARG A 230 -15.29 23.82 15.26
C ARG A 230 -15.83 23.39 13.90
N MET A 231 -14.92 23.09 12.96
CA MET A 231 -15.26 22.65 11.63
C MET A 231 -15.66 21.18 11.59
N PHE A 232 -14.90 20.34 12.27
CA PHE A 232 -15.13 18.90 12.35
C PHE A 232 -15.52 18.53 13.79
N THR A 233 -16.82 18.30 14.01
CA THR A 233 -17.37 18.10 15.36
C THR A 233 -17.19 16.69 15.89
N GLY A 234 -16.97 15.71 14.99
CA GLY A 234 -16.92 14.29 15.35
C GLY A 234 -18.29 13.64 15.57
N GLU A 235 -19.38 14.40 15.42
CA GLU A 235 -20.75 13.89 15.63
C GLU A 235 -21.25 13.02 14.46
N SER A 236 -20.80 13.33 13.24
CA SER A 236 -21.22 12.62 12.04
C SER A 236 -20.12 12.51 11.01
N PHE A 237 -19.57 11.32 10.85
CA PHE A 237 -18.58 11.04 9.80
C PHE A 237 -19.02 11.52 8.42
N LYS A 238 -20.27 11.23 8.03
CA LYS A 238 -20.80 11.61 6.71
C LYS A 238 -20.89 13.12 6.50
N ALA A 239 -21.28 13.86 7.54
CA ALA A 239 -21.37 15.33 7.47
C ALA A 239 -19.97 15.95 7.41
N ASP A 240 -19.08 15.56 8.32
CA ASP A 240 -17.72 16.08 8.40
C ASP A 240 -16.90 15.67 7.15
N TYR A 241 -17.10 14.45 6.60
CA TYR A 241 -16.45 14.03 5.37
C TYR A 241 -16.89 14.86 4.15
N ARG A 242 -18.20 15.22 4.05
CA ARG A 242 -18.68 16.13 3.00
C ARG A 242 -18.05 17.51 3.15
N LEU A 243 -17.96 18.00 4.38
CA LEU A 243 -17.34 19.29 4.67
C LEU A 243 -15.85 19.28 4.34
N LEU A 244 -15.12 18.21 4.68
CA LEU A 244 -13.72 18.00 4.30
C LEU A 244 -13.55 18.08 2.77
N ASN A 245 -14.33 17.30 2.02
CA ASN A 245 -14.26 17.30 0.56
C ASN A 245 -14.51 18.69 -0.04
N THR A 246 -15.55 19.38 0.43
CA THR A 246 -15.89 20.73 -0.04
C THR A 246 -14.78 21.71 0.29
N SER A 247 -14.17 21.58 1.46
CA SER A 247 -13.11 22.50 1.91
C SER A 247 -11.80 22.29 1.17
N VAL A 248 -11.40 21.02 0.93
CA VAL A 248 -10.22 20.69 0.12
C VAL A 248 -10.39 21.19 -1.32
N ARG A 249 -11.60 21.08 -1.90
CA ARG A 249 -11.90 21.56 -3.26
C ARG A 249 -11.80 23.09 -3.40
N LYS A 250 -11.95 23.87 -2.34
CA LYS A 250 -11.72 25.32 -2.38
C LYS A 250 -10.28 25.70 -2.70
N PHE A 251 -9.32 24.79 -2.48
CA PHE A 251 -7.92 24.93 -2.88
C PHE A 251 -7.64 24.41 -4.31
N GLY A 252 -8.67 24.04 -5.08
CA GLY A 252 -8.49 23.40 -6.39
C GLY A 252 -7.98 21.97 -6.32
N LEU A 253 -8.05 21.32 -5.15
CA LEU A 253 -7.49 19.99 -4.88
C LEU A 253 -8.59 18.96 -4.61
N ASN A 254 -8.22 17.70 -4.68
CA ASN A 254 -9.03 16.59 -4.17
C ASN A 254 -8.27 15.90 -3.05
N ILE A 255 -8.99 15.21 -2.14
CA ILE A 255 -8.35 14.29 -1.20
C ILE A 255 -7.57 13.25 -2.02
N PRO A 256 -6.29 12.98 -1.69
CA PRO A 256 -5.50 12.01 -2.44
C PRO A 256 -6.22 10.67 -2.59
N PRO A 257 -6.23 10.05 -3.77
CA PRO A 257 -7.07 8.87 -4.05
C PRO A 257 -6.89 7.72 -3.07
N LEU A 258 -5.66 7.41 -2.66
CA LEU A 258 -5.39 6.35 -1.67
C LEU A 258 -5.89 6.72 -0.27
N VAL A 259 -5.67 7.96 0.19
CA VAL A 259 -6.20 8.43 1.48
C VAL A 259 -7.72 8.29 1.50
N ASN A 260 -8.37 8.73 0.43
CA ASN A 260 -9.82 8.63 0.26
C ASN A 260 -10.31 7.17 0.25
N ALA A 261 -9.60 6.29 -0.44
CA ALA A 261 -9.93 4.86 -0.51
C ALA A 261 -9.84 4.20 0.87
N TYR A 262 -8.77 4.47 1.63
CA TYR A 262 -8.61 3.91 2.98
C TYR A 262 -9.65 4.41 3.97
N MET A 263 -9.96 5.71 4.01
CA MET A 263 -11.03 6.27 4.86
C MET A 263 -12.41 5.67 4.56
N SER A 264 -12.60 5.17 3.33
CA SER A 264 -13.84 4.54 2.87
C SER A 264 -13.84 3.01 2.95
N LEU A 265 -12.78 2.41 3.51
CA LEU A 265 -12.60 0.95 3.51
C LEU A 265 -13.10 0.32 4.81
N SER A 266 -12.74 0.89 5.94
CA SER A 266 -13.11 0.38 7.27
C SER A 266 -13.37 1.54 8.23
N PRO A 267 -14.50 1.53 8.95
CA PRO A 267 -14.77 2.52 9.99
C PRO A 267 -13.90 2.35 11.24
N GLN A 268 -13.23 1.21 11.37
CA GLN A 268 -12.35 0.86 12.50
C GLN A 268 -10.85 0.95 12.12
N MET A 269 -10.52 1.55 10.99
CA MET A 269 -9.12 1.84 10.64
C MET A 269 -8.44 2.57 11.79
N LYS A 270 -7.17 2.28 12.07
CA LYS A 270 -6.36 3.04 13.03
C LYS A 270 -5.35 3.90 12.27
N VAL A 271 -5.17 5.14 12.72
CA VAL A 271 -4.19 6.09 12.21
C VAL A 271 -3.14 6.34 13.28
N PHE A 272 -1.88 6.20 12.93
CA PHE A 272 -0.74 6.23 13.85
C PHE A 272 0.02 7.56 13.87
N GLY A 273 -0.52 8.58 13.23
CA GLY A 273 0.17 9.85 13.01
C GLY A 273 1.00 9.85 11.73
N THR A 274 1.63 10.98 11.48
CA THR A 274 2.34 11.27 10.21
C THR A 274 3.79 11.61 10.50
N ALA A 275 4.72 11.06 9.71
CA ALA A 275 6.15 11.38 9.72
C ALA A 275 6.57 11.95 8.37
N VAL A 276 7.65 12.74 8.35
CA VAL A 276 8.31 13.17 7.11
C VAL A 276 9.35 12.14 6.72
N ASN A 277 9.32 11.71 5.47
CA ASN A 277 10.30 10.77 4.91
C ASN A 277 11.32 11.52 4.06
N GLU A 278 12.40 11.96 4.71
CA GLU A 278 13.47 12.73 4.08
C GLU A 278 14.23 11.95 2.99
N THR A 279 14.26 10.62 3.12
CA THR A 279 14.97 9.75 2.17
C THR A 279 14.14 9.43 0.92
N PHE A 280 12.90 9.94 0.86
CA PHE A 280 11.96 9.69 -0.25
C PHE A 280 11.29 10.97 -0.78
N GLY A 281 12.05 12.06 -0.90
CA GLY A 281 11.55 13.34 -1.42
C GLY A 281 10.78 14.16 -0.39
N ASN A 282 11.06 14.02 0.91
CA ASN A 282 10.39 14.72 2.01
C ASN A 282 8.87 14.51 2.06
N VAL A 283 8.38 13.40 1.52
CA VAL A 283 6.94 13.11 1.54
C VAL A 283 6.43 12.88 2.96
N GLU A 284 5.17 13.20 3.18
CA GLU A 284 4.48 13.04 4.46
C GLU A 284 3.75 11.70 4.50
N GLU A 285 4.16 10.80 5.40
CA GLU A 285 3.67 9.45 5.46
C GLU A 285 2.88 9.17 6.74
N THR A 286 1.60 8.88 6.58
CA THR A 286 0.69 8.54 7.68
C THR A 286 0.58 7.03 7.84
N GLY A 287 0.95 6.52 9.01
CA GLY A 287 0.79 5.10 9.34
C GLY A 287 -0.67 4.72 9.52
N ILE A 288 -1.08 3.57 8.97
CA ILE A 288 -2.45 3.06 9.07
C ILE A 288 -2.47 1.55 9.33
N LEU A 289 -3.49 1.08 10.06
CA LEU A 289 -3.79 -0.33 10.27
C LEU A 289 -5.26 -0.59 9.98
N ILE A 290 -5.53 -1.66 9.23
CA ILE A 290 -6.88 -2.08 8.89
C ILE A 290 -7.06 -3.54 9.29
N ASN A 291 -8.07 -3.85 10.09
CA ASN A 291 -8.52 -5.21 10.33
C ASN A 291 -9.38 -5.66 9.14
N LYS A 292 -9.01 -6.79 8.50
CA LYS A 292 -9.74 -7.31 7.34
C LYS A 292 -11.20 -7.66 7.65
N ASP A 293 -11.48 -8.06 8.90
CA ASP A 293 -12.82 -8.47 9.32
C ASP A 293 -13.76 -7.28 9.51
N GLU A 294 -13.20 -6.06 9.61
CA GLU A 294 -13.92 -4.80 9.77
C GLU A 294 -14.04 -3.99 8.45
N ILE A 295 -13.56 -4.55 7.35
CA ILE A 295 -13.76 -3.98 6.02
C ILE A 295 -15.26 -3.99 5.69
N LEU A 296 -15.76 -2.91 5.09
CA LEU A 296 -17.16 -2.78 4.69
C LEU A 296 -17.60 -3.92 3.76
N GLU A 297 -18.80 -4.42 3.96
CA GLU A 297 -19.35 -5.59 3.27
C GLU A 297 -19.36 -5.47 1.74
N ASP A 298 -19.65 -4.29 1.20
CA ASP A 298 -19.61 -4.05 -0.25
C ASP A 298 -18.20 -4.23 -0.82
N LYS A 299 -17.16 -3.85 -0.07
CA LYS A 299 -15.75 -4.02 -0.43
C LYS A 299 -15.31 -5.48 -0.29
N LYS A 300 -15.72 -6.15 0.80
CA LYS A 300 -15.48 -7.60 0.95
C LYS A 300 -16.08 -8.40 -0.20
N LYS A 301 -17.35 -8.15 -0.51
CA LYS A 301 -18.04 -8.81 -1.64
C LYS A 301 -17.34 -8.59 -2.97
N ARG A 302 -16.84 -7.39 -3.19
CA ARG A 302 -16.18 -7.03 -4.45
C ARG A 302 -14.82 -7.69 -4.60
N HIS A 303 -13.96 -7.68 -3.58
CA HIS A 303 -12.55 -8.05 -3.71
C HIS A 303 -12.19 -9.39 -3.07
N ILE A 304 -12.86 -9.80 -1.99
CA ILE A 304 -12.57 -11.04 -1.26
C ILE A 304 -13.48 -12.17 -1.72
N GLU A 305 -14.80 -11.98 -1.62
CA GLU A 305 -15.76 -13.03 -1.97
C GLU A 305 -15.79 -13.35 -3.46
N SER A 306 -15.47 -12.38 -4.32
CA SER A 306 -15.32 -12.62 -5.75
C SER A 306 -14.27 -13.71 -6.03
N TYR A 307 -13.17 -13.71 -5.29
CA TYR A 307 -12.12 -14.72 -5.40
C TYR A 307 -12.59 -16.10 -4.89
N LEU A 308 -13.36 -16.13 -3.79
CA LEU A 308 -13.94 -17.38 -3.27
C LEU A 308 -14.95 -18.01 -4.24
N ARG A 309 -15.67 -17.21 -5.01
CA ARG A 309 -16.61 -17.70 -6.05
C ARG A 309 -15.91 -18.48 -7.16
N ASP A 310 -14.65 -18.17 -7.46
CA ASP A 310 -13.82 -18.91 -8.41
C ASP A 310 -13.43 -20.30 -7.90
N LYS A 311 -13.82 -20.66 -6.66
CA LYS A 311 -13.59 -21.97 -6.01
C LYS A 311 -12.15 -22.47 -6.16
N PRO A 312 -11.14 -21.71 -5.73
CA PRO A 312 -9.76 -22.16 -5.84
C PRO A 312 -9.58 -23.50 -5.10
N SER A 313 -8.91 -24.46 -5.74
CA SER A 313 -8.71 -25.77 -5.14
C SER A 313 -7.85 -25.67 -3.87
N LYS A 314 -8.04 -26.61 -2.92
CA LYS A 314 -7.21 -26.69 -1.70
C LYS A 314 -5.71 -26.76 -2.03
N ARG A 315 -5.34 -27.50 -3.10
CA ARG A 315 -3.96 -27.60 -3.58
C ARG A 315 -3.43 -26.23 -4.06
N PHE A 316 -4.26 -25.49 -4.77
CA PHE A 316 -3.91 -24.15 -5.25
C PHE A 316 -3.74 -23.16 -4.07
N LEU A 317 -4.66 -23.15 -3.10
CA LEU A 317 -4.55 -22.33 -1.89
C LEU A 317 -3.32 -22.70 -1.05
N GLY A 318 -2.99 -24.02 -0.94
CA GLY A 318 -1.76 -24.46 -0.28
C GLY A 318 -0.51 -23.94 -0.97
N ARG A 319 -0.46 -23.97 -2.31
CA ARG A 319 0.64 -23.39 -3.09
C ARG A 319 0.74 -21.87 -2.87
N LEU A 320 -0.37 -21.15 -2.89
CA LEU A 320 -0.39 -19.71 -2.64
C LEU A 320 0.16 -19.37 -1.25
N ARG A 321 -0.24 -20.12 -0.23
CA ARG A 321 0.29 -19.93 1.12
C ARG A 321 1.81 -20.10 1.16
N GLN A 322 2.35 -21.11 0.45
CA GLN A 322 3.80 -21.29 0.31
C GLN A 322 4.51 -20.14 -0.45
N MET A 323 3.81 -19.50 -1.40
CA MET A 323 4.34 -18.32 -2.08
C MET A 323 4.35 -17.08 -1.18
N ILE A 324 3.37 -16.96 -0.30
CA ILE A 324 3.17 -15.81 0.58
C ILE A 324 4.08 -15.88 1.81
N ASN A 325 4.27 -17.05 2.41
CA ASN A 325 5.00 -17.27 3.65
C ASN A 325 6.30 -18.05 3.44
N TRP A 326 7.44 -17.46 3.81
CA TRP A 326 8.73 -18.14 3.81
C TRP A 326 8.84 -19.18 4.93
N SER A 327 8.24 -18.90 6.10
CA SER A 327 8.28 -19.78 7.27
C SER A 327 7.71 -21.19 7.04
N TRP A 328 6.91 -21.38 5.99
CA TRP A 328 6.38 -22.70 5.59
C TRP A 328 7.36 -23.55 4.78
N ARG A 329 8.47 -22.96 4.28
CA ARG A 329 9.49 -23.71 3.52
C ARG A 329 10.53 -24.38 4.42
N SER A 330 10.56 -24.01 5.71
CA SER A 330 11.55 -24.48 6.70
C SER A 330 11.00 -25.60 7.61
N LYS A 331 9.81 -26.10 7.37
CA LYS A 331 9.16 -27.24 8.00
C LYS A 331 8.86 -28.29 6.93
#